data_0b092dd69ac851f42a9789ce3920fcec
#
_entry.id   0b092dd69ac851f42a9789ce3920fcec
#
_cell.length_a   1.000
_cell.length_b   1.000
_cell.length_c   1.000
_cell.angle_alpha   90.00
_cell.angle_beta   90.00
_cell.angle_gamma   90.00
#
_symmetry.space_group_name_H-M   'P 1'
#
loop_
_entity.id
_entity.type
_entity.pdbx_description
1 polymer ?
#
loop_
_entity_poly.entity_id
_entity_poly.type
_entity_poly.pdbx_seq_one_letter_code
_entity_poly.pdbx_strand_id
1 'polypeptide(L)'
;MTDKRRVAITGLGVVSPVGIGQDAYWQGLLAPQPTGERRAHDFEPKDFYDDPKAIRRADRFEQFSVAAAKEALEQAGELSADPGRRGVLIGTGIGGVESHEQQTLVLDKKGGRRVSPFVVPMMMANSGAAAVSIRFGLQGPCESLATACATGTHSIGSAARWIQWGVCDAVVAGGAEAAMTPIAINGFKNMKALSPAGVSKPFDADRDGFVISEGGAIVVLEEWSQAEARGATILGEVLGSASCADAHHITAPAPGGAGAIRCMQTAIDDAGLEASAIAHINAHGTSTPLNDAAEAEGIAKLFGEPGPIVTSTKGVTGHALGAAGALEAAAIILAMKHGQVPPTDGLVNYDPELPRIDVVQKEPRAWTPGPSLSNSFGFGGHNGTLVLGPPR
;
A
#
# COMPACT_ATOMS: atom_id res chain seq x y z
N MET A 1 15.49 28.62 1.45
CA MET A 1 14.50 27.55 1.58
C MET A 1 14.51 27.16 3.05
N THR A 2 13.38 27.24 3.74
CA THR A 2 13.26 26.70 5.13
C THR A 2 13.58 25.23 5.06
N ASP A 3 14.43 24.75 5.96
CA ASP A 3 14.84 23.35 6.04
C ASP A 3 13.59 22.49 6.19
N LYS A 4 13.38 21.55 5.27
CA LYS A 4 12.17 20.69 5.22
C LYS A 4 12.18 19.78 6.44
N ARG A 5 11.12 19.77 7.27
CA ARG A 5 11.03 18.84 8.43
C ARG A 5 11.16 17.41 7.93
N ARG A 6 12.03 16.64 8.57
CA ARG A 6 12.22 15.22 8.28
C ARG A 6 11.06 14.40 8.85
N VAL A 7 10.75 13.27 8.22
CA VAL A 7 9.61 12.41 8.57
C VAL A 7 10.08 11.02 8.91
N ALA A 8 10.10 10.69 10.19
CA ALA A 8 10.42 9.37 10.71
C ALA A 8 9.23 8.42 10.60
N ILE A 9 9.51 7.15 10.36
CA ILE A 9 8.55 6.05 10.49
C ILE A 9 8.87 5.36 11.81
N THR A 10 7.94 5.38 12.76
CA THR A 10 8.15 4.85 14.13
C THR A 10 7.25 3.66 14.45
N GLY A 11 6.26 3.38 13.63
CA GLY A 11 5.38 2.24 13.78
C GLY A 11 4.91 1.68 12.46
N LEU A 12 4.66 0.40 12.43
CA LEU A 12 4.16 -0.36 11.29
C LEU A 12 3.16 -1.41 11.77
N GLY A 13 2.06 -1.56 11.06
CA GLY A 13 1.11 -2.66 11.30
C GLY A 13 0.58 -3.19 9.97
N VAL A 14 0.34 -4.50 9.90
CA VAL A 14 0.00 -5.18 8.66
C VAL A 14 -1.08 -6.22 8.86
N VAL A 15 -2.06 -6.20 7.96
CA VAL A 15 -3.04 -7.28 7.76
C VAL A 15 -2.99 -7.69 6.30
N SER A 16 -2.64 -8.94 6.01
CA SER A 16 -2.51 -9.39 4.64
C SER A 16 -2.88 -10.87 4.47
N PRO A 17 -3.11 -11.36 3.25
CA PRO A 17 -3.36 -12.78 2.99
C PRO A 17 -2.19 -13.70 3.36
N VAL A 18 -0.99 -13.15 3.48
CA VAL A 18 0.24 -13.92 3.73
C VAL A 18 0.80 -13.73 5.13
N GLY A 19 0.08 -13.01 5.98
CA GLY A 19 0.43 -12.85 7.39
C GLY A 19 -0.28 -11.68 8.04
N ILE A 20 -0.62 -11.84 9.33
CA ILE A 20 -1.15 -10.81 10.20
C ILE A 20 -0.02 -10.40 11.15
N GLY A 21 0.33 -9.10 11.15
CA GLY A 21 1.49 -8.58 11.86
C GLY A 21 2.78 -8.66 11.03
N GLN A 22 3.77 -7.86 11.44
CA GLN A 22 5.01 -7.64 10.68
C GLN A 22 5.83 -8.91 10.44
N ASP A 23 6.02 -9.73 11.48
CA ASP A 23 6.88 -10.92 11.37
C ASP A 23 6.24 -11.99 10.49
N ALA A 24 4.94 -12.23 10.65
CA ALA A 24 4.19 -13.17 9.80
C ALA A 24 4.16 -12.68 8.34
N TYR A 25 3.93 -11.39 8.13
CA TYR A 25 3.96 -10.79 6.80
C TYR A 25 5.34 -10.95 6.14
N TRP A 26 6.43 -10.67 6.86
CA TRP A 26 7.78 -10.85 6.34
C TRP A 26 8.04 -12.30 5.94
N GLN A 27 7.70 -13.27 6.79
CA GLN A 27 7.84 -14.70 6.46
C GLN A 27 6.98 -15.08 5.24
N GLY A 28 5.77 -14.52 5.15
CA GLY A 28 4.90 -14.70 4.00
C GLY A 28 5.47 -14.16 2.69
N LEU A 29 6.18 -13.03 2.72
CA LEU A 29 6.86 -12.47 1.55
C LEU A 29 8.02 -13.35 1.02
N LEU A 30 8.60 -14.17 1.89
CA LEU A 30 9.68 -15.09 1.55
C LEU A 30 9.17 -16.50 1.20
N ALA A 31 7.90 -16.77 1.41
CA ALA A 31 7.28 -18.05 1.10
C ALA A 31 6.81 -18.10 -0.36
N PRO A 32 6.66 -19.31 -0.94
CA PRO A 32 5.99 -19.45 -2.23
C PRO A 32 4.59 -18.87 -2.22
N GLN A 33 4.11 -18.39 -3.37
CA GLN A 33 2.78 -17.80 -3.44
C GLN A 33 1.69 -18.79 -2.98
N PRO A 34 0.71 -18.31 -2.20
CA PRO A 34 -0.38 -19.17 -1.73
C PRO A 34 -1.22 -19.68 -2.90
N THR A 35 -1.87 -20.81 -2.73
CA THR A 35 -2.88 -21.33 -3.66
C THR A 35 -4.27 -20.85 -3.27
N GLY A 36 -5.16 -20.64 -4.26
CA GLY A 36 -6.54 -20.24 -4.02
C GLY A 36 -6.75 -18.73 -3.86
N GLU A 37 -7.76 -18.36 -3.06
CA GLU A 37 -8.12 -16.97 -2.83
C GLU A 37 -7.07 -16.23 -2.01
N ARG A 38 -6.82 -14.97 -2.34
CA ARG A 38 -5.91 -14.08 -1.60
C ARG A 38 -6.65 -13.32 -0.51
N ARG A 39 -7.39 -14.04 0.35
CA ARG A 39 -8.05 -13.49 1.53
C ARG A 39 -7.16 -13.59 2.76
N ALA A 40 -7.31 -12.64 3.67
CA ALA A 40 -6.73 -12.72 5.01
C ALA A 40 -7.58 -13.66 5.88
N HIS A 41 -7.44 -14.98 5.66
CA HIS A 41 -8.25 -16.00 6.32
C HIS A 41 -8.01 -16.06 7.82
N ASP A 42 -6.77 -15.83 8.25
CA ASP A 42 -6.37 -15.89 9.67
C ASP A 42 -6.72 -14.61 10.43
N PHE A 43 -7.33 -13.63 9.77
CA PHE A 43 -7.73 -12.39 10.42
C PHE A 43 -9.00 -12.57 11.24
N GLU A 44 -8.87 -12.41 12.56
CA GLU A 44 -9.95 -12.50 13.53
C GLU A 44 -10.21 -11.12 14.15
N PRO A 45 -11.27 -10.39 13.77
CA PRO A 45 -11.54 -9.04 14.27
C PRO A 45 -11.62 -8.94 15.79
N LYS A 46 -12.06 -10.03 16.49
CA LYS A 46 -12.14 -10.07 17.96
C LYS A 46 -10.80 -9.84 18.66
N ASP A 47 -9.68 -10.11 18.01
CA ASP A 47 -8.34 -9.94 18.58
C ASP A 47 -7.92 -8.45 18.62
N PHE A 48 -8.65 -7.62 17.88
CA PHE A 48 -8.37 -6.18 17.74
C PHE A 48 -9.46 -5.27 18.28
N TYR A 49 -10.64 -5.81 18.61
CA TYR A 49 -11.80 -5.05 19.07
C TYR A 49 -12.29 -5.60 20.43
N ASP A 50 -12.48 -4.71 21.39
CA ASP A 50 -12.99 -5.03 22.73
C ASP A 50 -14.52 -5.20 22.74
N ASP A 51 -15.23 -4.51 21.82
CA ASP A 51 -16.70 -4.57 21.72
C ASP A 51 -17.16 -5.34 20.48
N PRO A 52 -17.81 -6.52 20.65
CA PRO A 52 -18.37 -7.25 19.54
C PRO A 52 -19.45 -6.50 18.74
N LYS A 53 -20.06 -5.44 19.31
CA LYS A 53 -21.00 -4.61 18.57
C LYS A 53 -20.26 -3.69 17.60
N ALA A 54 -19.07 -3.21 17.95
CA ALA A 54 -18.23 -2.42 17.06
C ALA A 54 -17.84 -3.23 15.82
N ILE A 55 -17.44 -4.49 15.97
CA ILE A 55 -17.12 -5.40 14.85
C ILE A 55 -18.30 -5.48 13.86
N ARG A 56 -19.55 -5.67 14.37
CA ARG A 56 -20.73 -5.78 13.50
C ARG A 56 -21.16 -4.49 12.82
N ARG A 57 -20.59 -3.35 13.21
CA ARG A 57 -20.86 -2.01 12.67
C ARG A 57 -19.72 -1.47 11.83
N ALA A 58 -18.68 -2.27 11.62
CA ALA A 58 -17.51 -1.97 10.82
C ALA A 58 -17.50 -2.84 9.55
N ASP A 59 -17.26 -2.23 8.40
CA ASP A 59 -16.92 -2.98 7.18
C ASP A 59 -15.55 -3.66 7.34
N ARG A 60 -15.28 -4.71 6.56
CA ARG A 60 -14.05 -5.47 6.66
C ARG A 60 -12.80 -4.62 6.43
N PHE A 61 -12.82 -3.67 5.48
CA PHE A 61 -11.67 -2.77 5.27
C PHE A 61 -11.42 -1.84 6.47
N GLU A 62 -12.50 -1.40 7.16
CA GLU A 62 -12.39 -0.64 8.40
C GLU A 62 -11.76 -1.49 9.50
N GLN A 63 -12.16 -2.77 9.61
CA GLN A 63 -11.56 -3.71 10.55
C GLN A 63 -10.06 -3.89 10.31
N PHE A 64 -9.62 -3.99 9.05
CA PHE A 64 -8.21 -4.02 8.71
C PHE A 64 -7.48 -2.73 9.09
N SER A 65 -8.11 -1.57 8.83
CA SER A 65 -7.54 -0.26 9.21
C SER A 65 -7.28 -0.17 10.71
N VAL A 66 -8.25 -0.58 11.52
CA VAL A 66 -8.15 -0.55 13.00
C VAL A 66 -7.09 -1.53 13.50
N ALA A 67 -7.06 -2.75 12.95
CA ALA A 67 -6.11 -3.77 13.36
C ALA A 67 -4.67 -3.37 13.05
N ALA A 68 -4.41 -2.93 11.82
CA ALA A 68 -3.09 -2.46 11.43
C ALA A 68 -2.67 -1.19 12.19
N ALA A 69 -3.61 -0.26 12.44
CA ALA A 69 -3.32 0.94 13.23
C ALA A 69 -2.98 0.61 14.69
N LYS A 70 -3.67 -0.38 15.29
CA LYS A 70 -3.37 -0.84 16.66
C LYS A 70 -1.93 -1.35 16.75
N GLU A 71 -1.51 -2.25 15.88
CA GLU A 71 -0.14 -2.78 15.85
C GLU A 71 0.89 -1.66 15.64
N ALA A 72 0.64 -0.76 14.67
CA ALA A 72 1.55 0.34 14.39
C ALA A 72 1.72 1.29 15.58
N LEU A 73 0.62 1.65 16.27
CA LEU A 73 0.64 2.53 17.44
C LEU A 73 1.26 1.84 18.67
N GLU A 74 1.01 0.53 18.87
CA GLU A 74 1.68 -0.24 19.93
C GLU A 74 3.19 -0.28 19.74
N GLN A 75 3.68 -0.42 18.50
CA GLN A 75 5.10 -0.36 18.19
C GLN A 75 5.68 1.05 18.35
N ALA A 76 4.98 2.08 17.88
CA ALA A 76 5.41 3.46 18.03
C ALA A 76 5.51 3.89 19.51
N GLY A 77 4.66 3.32 20.37
CA GLY A 77 4.54 3.71 21.76
C GLY A 77 3.81 5.04 21.94
N GLU A 78 4.01 5.69 23.09
CA GLU A 78 3.35 6.94 23.39
C GLU A 78 3.89 8.09 22.53
N LEU A 79 3.01 8.72 21.76
CA LEU A 79 3.35 9.86 20.90
C LEU A 79 3.47 11.14 21.73
N SER A 80 4.55 11.90 21.54
CA SER A 80 4.77 13.18 22.23
C SER A 80 3.91 14.32 21.70
N ALA A 81 3.42 14.23 20.46
CA ALA A 81 2.58 15.24 19.83
C ALA A 81 1.27 15.47 20.61
N ASP A 82 0.78 16.71 20.65
CA ASP A 82 -0.55 17.00 21.18
C ASP A 82 -1.65 16.28 20.38
N PRO A 83 -2.75 15.81 21.00
CA PRO A 83 -3.83 15.12 20.30
C PRO A 83 -4.35 15.84 19.07
N GLY A 84 -4.49 17.16 19.10
CA GLY A 84 -4.91 18.01 17.97
C GLY A 84 -3.87 18.10 16.84
N ARG A 85 -2.66 17.62 17.04
CA ARG A 85 -1.58 17.56 16.05
C ARG A 85 -1.26 16.13 15.61
N ARG A 86 -2.06 15.14 16.03
CA ARG A 86 -2.02 13.75 15.62
C ARG A 86 -3.06 13.51 14.53
N GLY A 87 -2.64 13.48 13.26
CA GLY A 87 -3.53 13.29 12.11
C GLY A 87 -3.78 11.82 11.77
N VAL A 88 -4.79 11.58 10.94
CA VAL A 88 -5.10 10.27 10.35
C VAL A 88 -5.33 10.44 8.85
N LEU A 89 -4.64 9.67 8.02
CA LEU A 89 -4.82 9.65 6.57
C LEU A 89 -4.80 8.21 6.06
N ILE A 90 -5.95 7.56 6.09
CA ILE A 90 -6.10 6.16 5.66
C ILE A 90 -7.02 6.11 4.46
N GLY A 91 -6.49 5.63 3.34
CA GLY A 91 -7.22 5.54 2.08
C GLY A 91 -7.78 4.14 1.80
N THR A 92 -8.72 4.10 0.88
CA THR A 92 -9.28 2.88 0.29
C THR A 92 -9.63 3.15 -1.17
N GLY A 93 -9.51 2.18 -2.04
CA GLY A 93 -9.86 2.35 -3.45
C GLY A 93 -11.37 2.39 -3.70
N ILE A 94 -12.13 1.62 -2.94
CA ILE A 94 -13.58 1.42 -3.16
C ILE A 94 -14.41 1.74 -1.91
N GLY A 95 -13.86 1.52 -0.71
CA GLY A 95 -14.60 1.65 0.55
C GLY A 95 -15.38 0.40 0.91
N GLY A 96 -16.45 0.54 1.69
CA GLY A 96 -17.24 -0.58 2.23
C GLY A 96 -18.13 -1.27 1.19
N VAL A 97 -17.54 -1.75 0.11
CA VAL A 97 -18.27 -2.41 -0.99
C VAL A 97 -18.92 -3.72 -0.53
N GLU A 98 -18.33 -4.44 0.41
CA GLU A 98 -18.93 -5.65 0.97
C GLU A 98 -20.23 -5.33 1.71
N SER A 99 -20.21 -4.34 2.60
CA SER A 99 -21.41 -3.87 3.30
C SER A 99 -22.46 -3.36 2.33
N HIS A 100 -22.07 -2.60 1.31
CA HIS A 100 -23.00 -2.10 0.30
C HIS A 100 -23.68 -3.25 -0.46
N GLU A 101 -22.92 -4.23 -0.96
CA GLU A 101 -23.46 -5.37 -1.69
C GLU A 101 -24.41 -6.19 -0.80
N GLN A 102 -24.00 -6.54 0.42
CA GLN A 102 -24.82 -7.28 1.37
C GLN A 102 -26.13 -6.56 1.70
N GLN A 103 -26.09 -5.25 1.97
CA GLN A 103 -27.29 -4.50 2.33
C GLN A 103 -28.20 -4.22 1.13
N THR A 104 -27.66 -4.17 -0.09
CA THR A 104 -28.46 -4.13 -1.32
C THR A 104 -29.28 -5.41 -1.48
N LEU A 105 -28.68 -6.58 -1.22
CA LEU A 105 -29.39 -7.86 -1.23
C LEU A 105 -30.43 -7.95 -0.10
N VAL A 106 -30.18 -7.35 1.05
CA VAL A 106 -31.15 -7.26 2.14
C VAL A 106 -32.32 -6.38 1.72
N LEU A 107 -32.08 -5.23 1.11
CA LEU A 107 -33.12 -4.33 0.60
C LEU A 107 -34.02 -5.07 -0.40
N ASP A 108 -33.43 -5.73 -1.37
CA ASP A 108 -34.15 -6.46 -2.42
C ASP A 108 -35.01 -7.60 -1.86
N LYS A 109 -34.42 -8.46 -1.02
CA LYS A 109 -35.07 -9.69 -0.54
C LYS A 109 -35.97 -9.50 0.69
N LYS A 110 -35.70 -8.50 1.55
CA LYS A 110 -36.31 -8.35 2.87
C LYS A 110 -36.99 -6.99 3.10
N GLY A 111 -36.82 -6.05 2.15
CA GLY A 111 -37.39 -4.71 2.20
C GLY A 111 -36.63 -3.72 3.12
N GLY A 112 -36.91 -2.45 2.95
CA GLY A 112 -36.15 -1.34 3.55
C GLY A 112 -36.06 -1.34 5.08
N ARG A 113 -37.08 -1.89 5.76
CA ARG A 113 -37.06 -1.98 7.24
C ARG A 113 -35.98 -2.92 7.81
N ARG A 114 -35.38 -3.75 6.98
CA ARG A 114 -34.34 -4.72 7.34
C ARG A 114 -32.93 -4.25 7.02
N VAL A 115 -32.80 -3.17 6.26
CA VAL A 115 -31.48 -2.55 5.99
C VAL A 115 -30.88 -2.05 7.30
N SER A 116 -29.59 -2.29 7.50
CA SER A 116 -28.86 -1.86 8.70
C SER A 116 -28.87 -0.33 8.83
N PRO A 117 -29.17 0.24 10.01
CA PRO A 117 -29.02 1.67 10.23
C PRO A 117 -27.56 2.15 10.15
N PHE A 118 -26.59 1.23 10.16
CA PHE A 118 -25.16 1.51 10.07
C PHE A 118 -24.62 1.37 8.65
N VAL A 119 -25.45 1.01 7.65
CA VAL A 119 -24.95 0.79 6.28
C VAL A 119 -24.23 2.02 5.71
N VAL A 120 -24.76 3.20 5.93
CA VAL A 120 -24.12 4.43 5.42
C VAL A 120 -22.74 4.65 6.03
N PRO A 121 -22.56 4.70 7.36
CA PRO A 121 -21.22 4.76 7.95
C PRO A 121 -20.28 3.66 7.47
N MET A 122 -20.74 2.40 7.38
CA MET A 122 -19.93 1.26 7.00
C MET A 122 -19.44 1.33 5.54
N MET A 123 -20.24 1.89 4.63
CA MET A 123 -19.86 1.94 3.21
C MET A 123 -19.01 3.16 2.84
N MET A 124 -18.93 4.18 3.71
CA MET A 124 -18.19 5.39 3.40
C MET A 124 -16.70 5.15 3.36
N ALA A 125 -16.01 5.68 2.35
CA ALA A 125 -14.57 5.52 2.17
C ALA A 125 -13.73 6.07 3.34
N ASN A 126 -14.24 7.04 4.09
CA ASN A 126 -13.57 7.63 5.24
C ASN A 126 -13.79 6.86 6.56
N SER A 127 -14.57 5.77 6.57
CA SER A 127 -14.89 5.07 7.82
C SER A 127 -13.64 4.45 8.49
N GLY A 128 -12.69 3.93 7.71
CA GLY A 128 -11.43 3.41 8.25
C GLY A 128 -10.62 4.47 9.00
N ALA A 129 -10.45 5.65 8.38
CA ALA A 129 -9.77 6.79 9.03
C ALA A 129 -10.52 7.28 10.27
N ALA A 130 -11.84 7.41 10.17
CA ALA A 130 -12.69 7.84 11.29
C ALA A 130 -12.65 6.86 12.47
N ALA A 131 -12.72 5.55 12.20
CA ALA A 131 -12.66 4.52 13.24
C ALA A 131 -11.32 4.55 13.99
N VAL A 132 -10.22 4.72 13.28
CA VAL A 132 -8.86 4.85 13.85
C VAL A 132 -8.77 6.14 14.69
N SER A 133 -9.20 7.28 14.16
CA SER A 133 -9.23 8.57 14.88
C SER A 133 -9.99 8.46 16.21
N ILE A 134 -11.21 7.92 16.17
CA ILE A 134 -12.08 7.78 17.35
C ILE A 134 -11.46 6.82 18.38
N ARG A 135 -10.98 5.67 17.91
CA ARG A 135 -10.49 4.61 18.81
C ARG A 135 -9.21 5.00 19.53
N PHE A 136 -8.32 5.72 18.87
CA PHE A 136 -7.00 6.06 19.41
C PHE A 136 -6.86 7.53 19.84
N GLY A 137 -7.95 8.31 19.81
CA GLY A 137 -7.95 9.69 20.28
C GLY A 137 -7.10 10.64 19.46
N LEU A 138 -7.02 10.43 18.14
CA LEU A 138 -6.23 11.23 17.21
C LEU A 138 -7.11 12.38 16.70
N GLN A 139 -6.86 13.61 17.16
CA GLN A 139 -7.77 14.75 16.99
C GLN A 139 -7.29 15.78 15.95
N GLY A 140 -6.19 15.49 15.24
CA GLY A 140 -5.73 16.28 14.11
C GLY A 140 -6.58 16.07 12.85
N PRO A 141 -6.15 16.53 11.67
CA PRO A 141 -6.83 16.27 10.41
C PRO A 141 -7.10 14.77 10.23
N CYS A 142 -8.33 14.42 9.83
CA CYS A 142 -8.75 13.04 9.62
C CYS A 142 -9.39 12.93 8.24
N GLU A 143 -8.65 12.37 7.29
CA GLU A 143 -9.03 12.32 5.88
C GLU A 143 -8.83 10.92 5.29
N SER A 144 -9.45 10.69 4.13
CA SER A 144 -9.29 9.47 3.34
C SER A 144 -9.07 9.84 1.88
N LEU A 145 -8.12 9.18 1.23
CA LEU A 145 -7.89 9.29 -0.20
C LEU A 145 -8.46 8.08 -0.93
N ALA A 146 -8.83 8.30 -2.20
CA ALA A 146 -9.25 7.25 -3.12
C ALA A 146 -8.65 7.53 -4.51
N THR A 147 -7.54 6.86 -4.83
CA THR A 147 -6.81 6.98 -6.09
C THR A 147 -6.48 5.60 -6.68
N ALA A 148 -7.51 4.72 -6.65
CA ALA A 148 -7.40 3.33 -7.09
C ALA A 148 -6.19 2.62 -6.46
N CYS A 149 -5.35 1.94 -7.28
CA CYS A 149 -4.21 1.18 -6.78
C CYS A 149 -3.10 2.04 -6.16
N ALA A 150 -3.08 3.36 -6.40
CA ALA A 150 -2.10 4.29 -5.84
C ALA A 150 -2.51 4.86 -4.47
N THR A 151 -3.68 4.50 -3.95
CA THR A 151 -4.27 5.08 -2.74
C THR A 151 -3.35 5.03 -1.52
N GLY A 152 -2.80 3.85 -1.18
CA GLY A 152 -1.93 3.69 -0.01
C GLY A 152 -0.65 4.52 -0.11
N THR A 153 -0.03 4.52 -1.29
CA THR A 153 1.16 5.34 -1.61
C THR A 153 0.87 6.83 -1.46
N HIS A 154 -0.23 7.31 -2.04
CA HIS A 154 -0.64 8.70 -1.93
C HIS A 154 -1.00 9.10 -0.50
N SER A 155 -1.63 8.22 0.26
CA SER A 155 -1.97 8.48 1.67
C SER A 155 -0.71 8.67 2.52
N ILE A 156 0.29 7.80 2.39
CA ILE A 156 1.55 7.93 3.12
C ILE A 156 2.31 9.19 2.67
N GLY A 157 2.41 9.46 1.36
CA GLY A 157 3.07 10.65 0.83
C GLY A 157 2.42 11.95 1.27
N SER A 158 1.08 12.03 1.25
CA SER A 158 0.33 13.21 1.70
C SER A 158 0.44 13.42 3.21
N ALA A 159 0.41 12.35 3.99
CA ALA A 159 0.62 12.40 5.44
C ALA A 159 2.03 12.92 5.79
N ALA A 160 3.05 12.46 5.07
CA ALA A 160 4.41 13.00 5.23
C ALA A 160 4.47 14.51 4.95
N ARG A 161 3.75 15.00 3.95
CA ARG A 161 3.64 16.43 3.65
C ARG A 161 2.97 17.23 4.76
N TRP A 162 1.94 16.68 5.43
CA TRP A 162 1.35 17.36 6.59
C TRP A 162 2.38 17.60 7.71
N ILE A 163 3.29 16.65 7.93
CA ILE A 163 4.38 16.83 8.89
C ILE A 163 5.39 17.85 8.37
N GLN A 164 5.82 17.74 7.11
CA GLN A 164 6.77 18.66 6.48
C GLN A 164 6.29 20.12 6.49
N TRP A 165 4.99 20.33 6.30
CA TRP A 165 4.36 21.67 6.34
C TRP A 165 4.02 22.15 7.74
N GLY A 166 4.26 21.33 8.78
CA GLY A 166 3.96 21.69 10.16
C GLY A 166 2.47 21.69 10.51
N VAL A 167 1.62 21.02 9.71
CA VAL A 167 0.18 20.82 10.01
C VAL A 167 0.02 19.81 11.15
N CYS A 168 0.77 18.71 11.10
CA CYS A 168 0.82 17.68 12.13
C CYS A 168 2.24 17.49 12.65
N ASP A 169 2.36 16.87 13.82
CA ASP A 169 3.62 16.37 14.35
C ASP A 169 3.69 14.84 14.33
N ALA A 170 2.53 14.19 14.29
CA ALA A 170 2.42 12.76 14.03
C ALA A 170 1.20 12.47 13.15
N VAL A 171 1.28 11.45 12.28
CA VAL A 171 0.17 11.02 11.42
C VAL A 171 0.15 9.49 11.34
N VAL A 172 -1.02 8.90 11.56
CA VAL A 172 -1.30 7.49 11.28
C VAL A 172 -1.78 7.39 9.84
N ALA A 173 -0.99 6.75 8.97
CA ALA A 173 -1.20 6.79 7.53
C ALA A 173 -1.08 5.43 6.86
N GLY A 174 -1.79 5.23 5.77
CA GLY A 174 -1.72 4.01 4.98
C GLY A 174 -2.95 3.75 4.14
N GLY A 175 -3.27 2.49 3.92
CA GLY A 175 -4.43 2.08 3.16
C GLY A 175 -4.94 0.71 3.54
N ALA A 176 -6.25 0.52 3.37
CA ALA A 176 -6.92 -0.77 3.59
C ALA A 176 -7.97 -1.00 2.52
N GLU A 177 -8.17 -2.26 2.13
CA GLU A 177 -9.13 -2.65 1.10
C GLU A 177 -9.70 -4.03 1.39
N ALA A 178 -11.01 -4.20 1.20
CA ALA A 178 -11.71 -5.48 1.29
C ALA A 178 -12.71 -5.62 0.13
N ALA A 179 -12.20 -5.62 -1.10
CA ALA A 179 -13.02 -5.60 -2.30
C ALA A 179 -13.19 -6.99 -2.96
N MET A 180 -12.97 -8.09 -2.23
CA MET A 180 -13.15 -9.45 -2.75
C MET A 180 -14.61 -9.88 -2.74
N THR A 181 -15.48 -9.07 -3.29
CA THR A 181 -16.93 -9.32 -3.39
C THR A 181 -17.32 -9.85 -4.77
N PRO A 182 -18.45 -10.56 -4.90
CA PRO A 182 -18.94 -11.01 -6.19
C PRO A 182 -19.00 -9.91 -7.25
N ILE A 183 -19.49 -8.72 -6.93
CA ILE A 183 -19.60 -7.63 -7.90
C ILE A 183 -18.23 -7.14 -8.37
N ALA A 184 -17.29 -6.92 -7.45
CA ALA A 184 -15.96 -6.45 -7.80
C ALA A 184 -15.17 -7.50 -8.59
N ILE A 185 -15.17 -8.76 -8.14
CA ILE A 185 -14.49 -9.87 -8.83
C ILE A 185 -15.03 -10.05 -10.25
N ASN A 186 -16.36 -10.07 -10.43
CA ASN A 186 -16.93 -10.23 -11.77
C ASN A 186 -16.72 -8.98 -12.65
N GLY A 187 -16.71 -7.78 -12.07
CA GLY A 187 -16.33 -6.56 -12.76
C GLY A 187 -14.91 -6.65 -13.35
N PHE A 188 -13.94 -7.02 -12.55
CA PHE A 188 -12.55 -7.23 -13.01
C PHE A 188 -12.40 -8.39 -13.99
N LYS A 189 -13.14 -9.50 -13.80
CA LYS A 189 -13.16 -10.63 -14.77
C LYS A 189 -13.69 -10.18 -16.13
N ASN A 190 -14.81 -9.45 -16.16
CA ASN A 190 -15.40 -8.96 -17.41
C ASN A 190 -14.49 -7.94 -18.12
N MET A 191 -13.70 -7.20 -17.36
CA MET A 191 -12.65 -6.29 -17.87
C MET A 191 -11.41 -7.05 -18.37
N LYS A 192 -11.32 -8.36 -18.14
CA LYS A 192 -10.15 -9.22 -18.43
C LYS A 192 -8.86 -8.75 -17.72
N ALA A 193 -9.00 -8.19 -16.54
CA ALA A 193 -7.88 -7.71 -15.74
C ALA A 193 -7.32 -8.78 -14.80
N LEU A 194 -8.14 -9.78 -14.41
CA LEU A 194 -7.71 -10.87 -13.54
C LEU A 194 -7.06 -12.00 -14.35
N SER A 195 -6.03 -12.61 -13.76
CA SER A 195 -5.43 -13.83 -14.28
C SER A 195 -6.47 -14.97 -14.32
N PRO A 196 -6.76 -15.55 -15.48
CA PRO A 196 -7.63 -16.73 -15.57
C PRO A 196 -7.06 -17.94 -14.84
N ALA A 197 -5.73 -18.04 -14.76
CA ALA A 197 -5.03 -19.10 -14.05
C ALA A 197 -5.02 -18.90 -12.52
N GLY A 198 -5.37 -17.70 -12.03
CA GLY A 198 -5.31 -17.36 -10.60
C GLY A 198 -3.89 -17.30 -10.04
N VAL A 199 -2.90 -17.06 -10.90
CA VAL A 199 -1.48 -16.99 -10.57
C VAL A 199 -0.94 -15.62 -10.94
N SER A 200 -0.25 -14.97 -9.99
CA SER A 200 0.42 -13.69 -10.23
C SER A 200 1.85 -13.97 -10.72
N LYS A 201 2.24 -13.37 -11.85
CA LYS A 201 3.52 -13.60 -12.53
C LYS A 201 4.14 -12.27 -12.98
N PRO A 202 4.53 -11.36 -12.08
CA PRO A 202 5.07 -10.07 -12.48
C PRO A 202 6.31 -10.23 -13.35
N PHE A 203 6.36 -9.52 -14.49
CA PHE A 203 7.44 -9.50 -15.48
C PHE A 203 7.70 -10.83 -16.22
N ASP A 204 6.90 -11.85 -15.99
CA ASP A 204 7.00 -13.13 -16.68
C ASP A 204 6.41 -13.05 -18.11
N ALA A 205 6.97 -13.86 -19.04
CA ALA A 205 6.49 -13.94 -20.40
C ALA A 205 5.04 -14.45 -20.51
N ASP A 206 4.62 -15.29 -19.55
CA ASP A 206 3.27 -15.87 -19.48
C ASP A 206 2.32 -15.12 -18.52
N ARG A 207 2.62 -13.85 -18.18
CA ARG A 207 1.72 -13.03 -17.35
C ARG A 207 0.42 -12.73 -18.07
N ASP A 208 -0.70 -12.89 -17.39
CA ASP A 208 -2.03 -12.85 -18.02
C ASP A 208 -3.08 -12.03 -17.24
N GLY A 209 -2.66 -11.34 -16.18
CA GLY A 209 -3.53 -10.53 -15.33
C GLY A 209 -3.12 -10.59 -13.87
N PHE A 210 -3.76 -9.76 -13.04
CA PHE A 210 -3.47 -9.77 -11.62
C PHE A 210 -4.35 -10.77 -10.83
N VAL A 211 -3.91 -11.12 -9.64
CA VAL A 211 -4.73 -11.84 -8.65
C VAL A 211 -5.23 -10.84 -7.63
N ILE A 212 -6.56 -10.69 -7.50
CA ILE A 212 -7.16 -9.77 -6.52
C ILE A 212 -6.90 -10.27 -5.11
N SER A 213 -6.68 -9.34 -4.17
CA SER A 213 -6.51 -9.62 -2.75
C SER A 213 -7.13 -8.56 -1.87
N GLU A 214 -7.03 -8.72 -0.56
CA GLU A 214 -7.48 -7.80 0.46
C GLU A 214 -6.40 -7.58 1.52
N GLY A 215 -6.55 -6.56 2.36
CA GLY A 215 -5.66 -6.31 3.49
C GLY A 215 -5.54 -4.84 3.82
N GLY A 216 -4.54 -4.51 4.62
CA GLY A 216 -4.21 -3.13 4.97
C GLY A 216 -2.83 -3.05 5.61
N ALA A 217 -2.18 -1.92 5.43
CA ALA A 217 -0.98 -1.58 6.18
C ALA A 217 -1.04 -0.12 6.61
N ILE A 218 -0.55 0.11 7.82
CA ILE A 218 -0.53 1.41 8.46
C ILE A 218 0.87 1.69 9.00
N VAL A 219 1.35 2.89 8.77
CA VAL A 219 2.57 3.43 9.35
C VAL A 219 2.23 4.56 10.32
N VAL A 220 3.01 4.70 11.37
CA VAL A 220 3.05 5.90 12.21
C VAL A 220 4.20 6.76 11.72
N LEU A 221 3.87 7.96 11.26
CA LEU A 221 4.82 8.98 10.84
C LEU A 221 4.95 10.03 11.93
N GLU A 222 6.17 10.45 12.25
CA GLU A 222 6.44 11.51 13.22
C GLU A 222 7.46 12.50 12.67
N GLU A 223 7.37 13.72 13.13
CA GLU A 223 8.46 14.69 12.94
C GLU A 223 9.73 14.13 13.59
N TRP A 224 10.84 14.13 12.84
CA TRP A 224 12.06 13.40 13.19
C TRP A 224 12.63 13.79 14.55
N SER A 225 12.75 15.09 14.81
CA SER A 225 13.34 15.57 16.07
C SER A 225 12.49 15.24 17.30
N GLN A 226 11.16 15.19 17.15
CA GLN A 226 10.25 14.77 18.22
C GLN A 226 10.34 13.26 18.47
N ALA A 227 10.44 12.46 17.39
CA ALA A 227 10.66 11.02 17.51
C ALA A 227 11.98 10.71 18.26
N GLU A 228 13.08 11.37 17.87
CA GLU A 228 14.38 11.23 18.56
C GLU A 228 14.30 11.69 20.03
N ALA A 229 13.72 12.85 20.29
CA ALA A 229 13.64 13.43 21.63
C ALA A 229 12.87 12.53 22.63
N ARG A 230 11.86 11.78 22.17
CA ARG A 230 11.15 10.81 23.01
C ARG A 230 11.79 9.41 23.04
N GLY A 231 12.89 9.19 22.32
CA GLY A 231 13.58 7.91 22.25
C GLY A 231 12.86 6.84 21.42
N ALA A 232 12.09 7.23 20.40
CA ALA A 232 11.41 6.30 19.52
C ALA A 232 12.38 5.42 18.72
N THR A 233 12.02 4.17 18.51
CA THR A 233 12.70 3.35 17.51
C THR A 233 12.28 3.81 16.12
N ILE A 234 13.21 4.36 15.35
CA ILE A 234 12.97 4.80 13.98
C ILE A 234 13.21 3.61 13.04
N LEU A 235 12.18 3.22 12.29
CA LEU A 235 12.22 2.10 11.35
C LEU A 235 12.73 2.51 9.96
N GLY A 236 12.58 3.78 9.63
CA GLY A 236 12.97 4.36 8.34
C GLY A 236 12.53 5.81 8.24
N GLU A 237 12.72 6.40 7.07
CA GLU A 237 12.39 7.79 6.77
C GLU A 237 11.59 7.88 5.46
N VAL A 238 10.57 8.74 5.40
CA VAL A 238 9.96 9.15 4.14
C VAL A 238 10.77 10.32 3.59
N LEU A 239 11.63 10.03 2.61
CA LEU A 239 12.54 10.99 2.01
C LEU A 239 11.83 11.90 1.00
N GLY A 240 10.91 11.32 0.21
CA GLY A 240 10.18 12.06 -0.82
C GLY A 240 8.95 11.31 -1.30
N SER A 241 8.09 12.01 -2.03
CA SER A 241 6.89 11.44 -2.62
C SER A 241 6.44 12.21 -3.86
N ALA A 242 5.79 11.51 -4.79
CA ALA A 242 5.15 12.13 -5.95
C ALA A 242 3.77 11.56 -6.21
N SER A 243 2.94 12.42 -6.78
CA SER A 243 1.63 12.07 -7.35
C SER A 243 1.51 12.75 -8.70
N CYS A 244 1.18 12.00 -9.75
CA CYS A 244 0.91 12.56 -11.06
C CYS A 244 -0.15 11.74 -11.80
N ALA A 245 -0.67 12.28 -12.90
CA ALA A 245 -1.67 11.61 -13.72
C ALA A 245 -1.13 11.34 -15.12
N ASP A 246 -1.47 10.20 -15.71
CA ASP A 246 -1.20 9.89 -17.12
C ASP A 246 -1.99 10.79 -18.07
N ALA A 247 -3.22 11.13 -17.70
CA ALA A 247 -4.18 11.85 -18.54
C ALA A 247 -4.35 11.20 -19.94
N HIS A 248 -4.37 9.87 -19.99
CA HIS A 248 -4.35 9.08 -21.23
C HIS A 248 -5.61 8.22 -21.43
N HIS A 249 -5.82 7.24 -20.52
CA HIS A 249 -6.90 6.26 -20.62
C HIS A 249 -7.37 5.83 -19.23
N ILE A 250 -8.63 5.33 -19.14
CA ILE A 250 -9.22 4.98 -17.84
C ILE A 250 -8.54 3.75 -17.17
N THR A 251 -7.96 2.83 -17.96
CA THR A 251 -7.35 1.59 -17.43
C THR A 251 -5.96 1.29 -18.00
N ALA A 252 -5.61 1.82 -19.17
CA ALA A 252 -4.30 1.57 -19.79
C ALA A 252 -3.29 2.64 -19.37
N PRO A 253 -2.03 2.26 -19.05
CA PRO A 253 -0.96 3.20 -18.79
C PRO A 253 -0.59 4.00 -20.03
N ALA A 254 0.01 5.17 -19.83
CA ALA A 254 0.55 5.96 -20.93
C ALA A 254 1.67 5.19 -21.66
N PRO A 255 1.73 5.26 -23.00
CA PRO A 255 2.75 4.55 -23.78
C PRO A 255 4.17 4.89 -23.34
N GLY A 256 5.05 3.88 -23.38
CA GLY A 256 6.47 4.05 -23.08
C GLY A 256 6.78 4.34 -21.62
N GLY A 257 5.83 4.14 -20.70
CA GLY A 257 6.00 4.39 -19.27
C GLY A 257 6.13 5.86 -18.89
N ALA A 258 5.64 6.78 -19.72
CA ALA A 258 5.88 8.24 -19.54
C ALA A 258 5.39 8.76 -18.17
N GLY A 259 4.23 8.30 -17.69
CA GLY A 259 3.71 8.66 -16.37
C GLY A 259 4.54 8.07 -15.23
N ALA A 260 4.95 6.80 -15.36
CA ALA A 260 5.82 6.14 -14.40
C ALA A 260 7.17 6.87 -14.27
N ILE A 261 7.83 7.19 -15.39
CA ILE A 261 9.10 7.96 -15.41
C ILE A 261 8.92 9.29 -14.68
N ARG A 262 7.89 10.05 -15.06
CA ARG A 262 7.64 11.37 -14.46
C ARG A 262 7.39 11.24 -12.96
N CYS A 263 6.61 10.25 -12.51
CA CYS A 263 6.31 10.06 -11.10
C CYS A 263 7.56 9.68 -10.30
N MET A 264 8.33 8.69 -10.78
CA MET A 264 9.59 8.29 -10.14
C MET A 264 10.58 9.45 -10.07
N GLN A 265 10.82 10.17 -11.17
CA GLN A 265 11.73 11.31 -11.19
C GLN A 265 11.29 12.40 -10.21
N THR A 266 10.00 12.77 -10.21
CA THR A 266 9.49 13.79 -9.30
C THR A 266 9.65 13.39 -7.83
N ALA A 267 9.48 12.10 -7.49
CA ALA A 267 9.69 11.62 -6.13
C ALA A 267 11.17 11.67 -5.72
N ILE A 268 12.08 11.34 -6.63
CA ILE A 268 13.53 11.43 -6.43
C ILE A 268 13.95 12.87 -6.22
N ASP A 269 13.44 13.80 -7.07
CA ASP A 269 13.70 15.24 -6.94
C ASP A 269 13.17 15.79 -5.60
N ASP A 270 11.97 15.36 -5.18
CA ASP A 270 11.38 15.73 -3.87
C ASP A 270 12.22 15.24 -2.68
N ALA A 271 12.88 14.09 -2.84
CA ALA A 271 13.83 13.56 -1.87
C ALA A 271 15.20 14.25 -1.89
N GLY A 272 15.47 15.11 -2.89
CA GLY A 272 16.78 15.74 -3.08
C GLY A 272 17.88 14.76 -3.47
N LEU A 273 17.54 13.69 -4.17
CA LEU A 273 18.46 12.62 -4.56
C LEU A 273 18.68 12.60 -6.07
N GLU A 274 19.78 11.98 -6.49
CA GLU A 274 20.01 11.58 -7.87
C GLU A 274 19.45 10.15 -8.09
N ALA A 275 19.05 9.83 -9.32
CA ALA A 275 18.56 8.50 -9.68
C ALA A 275 19.55 7.39 -9.32
N SER A 276 20.85 7.63 -9.43
CA SER A 276 21.92 6.69 -9.09
C SER A 276 21.98 6.32 -7.59
N ALA A 277 21.32 7.10 -6.72
CA ALA A 277 21.26 6.81 -5.28
C ALA A 277 20.20 5.77 -4.94
N ILE A 278 19.28 5.47 -5.85
CA ILE A 278 18.21 4.48 -5.62
C ILE A 278 18.79 3.07 -5.69
N ALA A 279 18.67 2.37 -4.56
CA ALA A 279 19.23 1.03 -4.40
C ALA A 279 18.22 -0.08 -4.74
N HIS A 280 16.92 0.18 -4.52
CA HIS A 280 15.86 -0.81 -4.70
C HIS A 280 14.56 -0.15 -5.19
N ILE A 281 13.76 -0.89 -5.95
CA ILE A 281 12.41 -0.52 -6.38
C ILE A 281 11.46 -1.68 -6.02
N ASN A 282 10.48 -1.42 -5.16
CA ASN A 282 9.31 -2.27 -5.09
C ASN A 282 8.36 -1.78 -6.20
N ALA A 283 8.31 -2.53 -7.27
CA ALA A 283 7.57 -2.20 -8.46
C ALA A 283 6.06 -2.38 -8.28
N HIS A 284 5.28 -1.62 -9.01
CA HIS A 284 3.85 -1.87 -9.10
C HIS A 284 3.57 -3.29 -9.60
N GLY A 285 4.25 -3.76 -10.66
CA GLY A 285 4.38 -5.15 -11.05
C GLY A 285 3.13 -6.00 -10.85
N THR A 286 2.05 -5.70 -11.57
CA THR A 286 0.73 -6.32 -11.34
C THR A 286 0.55 -7.67 -12.02
N SER A 287 1.52 -8.15 -12.80
CA SER A 287 1.35 -9.34 -13.65
C SER A 287 0.41 -9.10 -14.85
N THR A 288 0.15 -7.84 -15.19
CA THR A 288 -0.60 -7.53 -16.41
C THR A 288 0.35 -7.18 -17.55
N PRO A 289 0.05 -7.61 -18.80
CA PRO A 289 0.94 -7.35 -19.94
C PRO A 289 1.30 -5.87 -20.11
N LEU A 290 0.30 -4.97 -20.00
CA LEU A 290 0.50 -3.55 -20.27
C LEU A 290 1.24 -2.82 -19.14
N ASN A 291 0.87 -3.09 -17.87
CA ASN A 291 1.52 -2.39 -16.76
C ASN A 291 2.98 -2.77 -16.63
N ASP A 292 3.27 -4.07 -16.64
CA ASP A 292 4.63 -4.54 -16.39
C ASP A 292 5.59 -4.12 -17.52
N ALA A 293 5.08 -4.05 -18.78
CA ALA A 293 5.85 -3.52 -19.90
C ALA A 293 6.13 -2.01 -19.73
N ALA A 294 5.11 -1.21 -19.42
CA ALA A 294 5.28 0.23 -19.25
C ALA A 294 6.20 0.57 -18.07
N GLU A 295 6.10 -0.19 -16.97
CA GLU A 295 6.95 0.01 -15.80
C GLU A 295 8.40 -0.41 -16.06
N ALA A 296 8.63 -1.57 -16.69
CA ALA A 296 9.98 -2.02 -17.07
C ALA A 296 10.66 -1.01 -18.01
N GLU A 297 9.92 -0.51 -19.03
CA GLU A 297 10.43 0.56 -19.89
C GLU A 297 10.76 1.84 -19.11
N GLY A 298 9.89 2.22 -18.17
CA GLY A 298 10.11 3.40 -17.33
C GLY A 298 11.36 3.27 -16.46
N ILE A 299 11.55 2.12 -15.82
CA ILE A 299 12.72 1.83 -14.98
C ILE A 299 14.00 1.85 -15.85
N ALA A 300 14.02 1.13 -16.97
CA ALA A 300 15.20 1.08 -17.83
C ALA A 300 15.58 2.45 -18.41
N LYS A 301 14.59 3.27 -18.79
CA LYS A 301 14.85 4.62 -19.30
C LYS A 301 15.39 5.58 -18.23
N LEU A 302 14.92 5.45 -16.99
CA LEU A 302 15.32 6.36 -15.92
C LEU A 302 16.64 5.96 -15.28
N PHE A 303 16.88 4.67 -15.08
CA PHE A 303 18.02 4.15 -14.32
C PHE A 303 19.08 3.46 -15.18
N GLY A 304 18.80 3.21 -16.45
CA GLY A 304 19.64 2.36 -17.31
C GLY A 304 19.41 0.87 -17.09
N GLU A 305 20.16 0.05 -17.78
CA GLU A 305 20.09 -1.40 -17.68
C GLU A 305 21.37 -1.96 -17.05
N PRO A 306 21.27 -2.79 -16.00
CA PRO A 306 20.05 -3.35 -15.39
C PRO A 306 19.40 -2.42 -14.34
N GLY A 307 19.99 -1.29 -13.97
CA GLY A 307 19.48 -0.36 -12.97
C GLY A 307 19.54 -0.87 -11.51
N PRO A 308 18.67 -0.35 -10.61
CA PRO A 308 18.56 -0.79 -9.22
C PRO A 308 17.92 -2.17 -9.12
N ILE A 309 18.03 -2.80 -7.94
CA ILE A 309 17.33 -4.06 -7.63
C ILE A 309 15.83 -3.84 -7.72
N VAL A 310 15.09 -4.73 -8.39
CA VAL A 310 13.63 -4.65 -8.54
C VAL A 310 12.98 -5.87 -7.91
N THR A 311 11.85 -5.65 -7.20
CA THR A 311 10.95 -6.73 -6.78
C THR A 311 9.50 -6.33 -7.00
N SER A 312 8.60 -7.29 -7.18
CA SER A 312 7.17 -7.09 -6.98
C SER A 312 6.65 -8.11 -5.97
N THR A 313 6.17 -7.61 -4.84
CA THR A 313 5.58 -8.46 -3.81
C THR A 313 4.20 -9.00 -4.18
N LYS A 314 3.58 -8.48 -5.25
CA LYS A 314 2.27 -8.95 -5.74
C LYS A 314 2.28 -10.39 -6.26
N GLY A 315 3.46 -10.97 -6.54
CA GLY A 315 3.59 -12.41 -6.74
C GLY A 315 2.96 -13.20 -5.59
N VAL A 316 3.25 -12.79 -4.38
CA VAL A 316 2.82 -13.47 -3.14
C VAL A 316 1.53 -12.86 -2.57
N THR A 317 1.50 -11.52 -2.38
CA THR A 317 0.38 -10.82 -1.74
C THR A 317 -0.89 -10.77 -2.59
N GLY A 318 -0.76 -10.92 -3.91
CA GLY A 318 -1.79 -10.50 -4.84
C GLY A 318 -1.89 -8.97 -4.90
N HIS A 319 -2.90 -8.47 -5.57
CA HIS A 319 -3.15 -7.02 -5.71
C HIS A 319 -4.30 -6.58 -4.81
N ALA A 320 -3.97 -5.97 -3.68
CA ALA A 320 -4.92 -5.47 -2.68
C ALA A 320 -5.47 -4.07 -3.00
N LEU A 321 -5.52 -3.68 -4.28
CA LEU A 321 -6.08 -2.42 -4.77
C LEU A 321 -5.59 -1.20 -3.95
N GLY A 322 -6.51 -0.49 -3.25
CA GLY A 322 -6.17 0.69 -2.46
C GLY A 322 -5.21 0.45 -1.29
N ALA A 323 -5.10 -0.77 -0.79
CA ALA A 323 -4.14 -1.15 0.24
C ALA A 323 -2.75 -1.48 -0.31
N ALA A 324 -2.62 -1.77 -1.62
CA ALA A 324 -1.39 -2.32 -2.20
C ALA A 324 -0.15 -1.48 -1.90
N GLY A 325 -0.20 -0.17 -2.15
CA GLY A 325 0.96 0.70 -1.94
C GLY A 325 1.39 0.82 -0.46
N ALA A 326 0.47 0.67 0.48
CA ALA A 326 0.81 0.63 1.91
C ALA A 326 1.47 -0.70 2.31
N LEU A 327 0.98 -1.84 1.79
CA LEU A 327 1.61 -3.15 1.95
C LEU A 327 3.03 -3.17 1.34
N GLU A 328 3.22 -2.54 0.19
CA GLU A 328 4.52 -2.43 -0.48
C GLU A 328 5.50 -1.52 0.29
N ALA A 329 5.03 -0.42 0.85
CA ALA A 329 5.83 0.39 1.76
C ALA A 329 6.26 -0.42 3.00
N ALA A 330 5.34 -1.20 3.58
CA ALA A 330 5.64 -2.13 4.67
C ALA A 330 6.72 -3.16 4.28
N ALA A 331 6.63 -3.72 3.08
CA ALA A 331 7.62 -4.67 2.56
C ALA A 331 9.02 -4.02 2.44
N ILE A 332 9.12 -2.78 1.98
CA ILE A 332 10.40 -2.04 1.91
C ILE A 332 10.97 -1.81 3.30
N ILE A 333 10.15 -1.37 4.27
CA ILE A 333 10.59 -1.13 5.66
C ILE A 333 11.15 -2.42 6.25
N LEU A 334 10.46 -3.55 6.06
CA LEU A 334 10.92 -4.86 6.53
C LEU A 334 12.15 -5.36 5.77
N ALA A 335 12.25 -5.12 4.45
CA ALA A 335 13.45 -5.43 3.68
C ALA A 335 14.68 -4.67 4.20
N MET A 336 14.52 -3.39 4.60
CA MET A 336 15.57 -2.62 5.24
C MET A 336 15.96 -3.20 6.60
N LYS A 337 14.96 -3.55 7.43
CA LYS A 337 15.17 -4.17 8.76
C LYS A 337 15.97 -5.48 8.66
N HIS A 338 15.67 -6.30 7.67
CA HIS A 338 16.28 -7.63 7.51
C HIS A 338 17.51 -7.66 6.58
N GLY A 339 17.85 -6.56 5.90
CA GLY A 339 18.95 -6.52 4.93
C GLY A 339 18.77 -7.46 3.75
N GLN A 340 17.52 -7.75 3.37
CA GLN A 340 17.15 -8.66 2.29
C GLN A 340 16.01 -8.09 1.46
N VAL A 341 16.08 -8.27 0.13
CA VAL A 341 14.96 -7.98 -0.79
C VAL A 341 14.23 -9.29 -1.10
N PRO A 342 12.90 -9.37 -0.87
CA PRO A 342 12.14 -10.58 -1.19
C PRO A 342 12.12 -10.85 -2.70
N PRO A 343 11.94 -12.12 -3.11
CA PRO A 343 11.86 -12.46 -4.54
C PRO A 343 10.53 -11.97 -5.15
N THR A 344 10.54 -11.80 -6.46
CA THR A 344 9.32 -11.68 -7.28
C THR A 344 8.81 -13.08 -7.55
N ASP A 345 8.00 -13.61 -6.65
CA ASP A 345 7.46 -14.96 -6.81
C ASP A 345 6.51 -15.02 -8.02
N GLY A 346 6.43 -16.19 -8.68
CA GLY A 346 5.71 -16.38 -9.94
C GLY A 346 6.53 -16.01 -11.20
N LEU A 347 7.64 -15.32 -11.06
CA LEU A 347 8.56 -15.06 -12.16
C LEU A 347 9.43 -16.29 -12.43
N VAL A 348 9.12 -17.03 -13.49
CA VAL A 348 9.86 -18.21 -13.94
C VAL A 348 10.72 -17.88 -15.17
N ASN A 349 10.10 -17.24 -16.16
CA ASN A 349 10.73 -16.86 -17.42
C ASN A 349 10.56 -15.36 -17.63
N TYR A 350 11.61 -14.60 -17.37
CA TYR A 350 11.57 -13.16 -17.62
C TYR A 350 11.24 -12.91 -19.10
N ASP A 351 10.26 -12.01 -19.34
CA ASP A 351 9.80 -11.72 -20.70
C ASP A 351 10.93 -11.08 -21.53
N PRO A 352 11.40 -11.75 -22.60
CA PRO A 352 12.49 -11.24 -23.42
C PRO A 352 12.13 -9.99 -24.24
N GLU A 353 10.85 -9.65 -24.34
CA GLU A 353 10.40 -8.40 -24.99
C GLU A 353 10.52 -7.18 -24.07
N LEU A 354 10.71 -7.39 -22.76
CA LEU A 354 10.93 -6.30 -21.80
C LEU A 354 12.40 -5.85 -21.78
N PRO A 355 12.69 -4.56 -21.52
CA PRO A 355 14.03 -4.11 -21.19
C PRO A 355 14.60 -4.90 -20.02
N ARG A 356 15.91 -5.12 -20.01
CA ARG A 356 16.56 -5.91 -18.96
C ARG A 356 16.69 -5.09 -17.68
N ILE A 357 15.78 -5.29 -16.72
CA ILE A 357 15.85 -4.76 -15.36
C ILE A 357 16.25 -5.85 -14.37
N ASP A 358 16.85 -5.49 -13.23
CA ASP A 358 17.41 -6.42 -12.25
C ASP A 358 16.37 -6.99 -11.29
N VAL A 359 15.43 -7.79 -11.78
CA VAL A 359 14.36 -8.39 -10.95
C VAL A 359 14.89 -9.53 -10.11
N VAL A 360 14.65 -9.50 -8.80
CA VAL A 360 14.98 -10.60 -7.88
C VAL A 360 14.08 -11.79 -8.16
N GLN A 361 14.68 -12.96 -8.42
CA GLN A 361 13.98 -14.21 -8.76
C GLN A 361 14.29 -15.30 -7.73
N LYS A 362 13.35 -16.20 -7.51
CA LYS A 362 13.45 -17.44 -6.73
C LYS A 362 13.82 -17.26 -5.27
N GLU A 363 15.01 -16.72 -4.99
CA GLU A 363 15.55 -16.59 -3.62
C GLU A 363 15.67 -15.13 -3.21
N PRO A 364 15.46 -14.81 -1.92
CA PRO A 364 15.71 -13.48 -1.39
C PRO A 364 17.15 -13.04 -1.66
N ARG A 365 17.34 -11.77 -1.99
CA ARG A 365 18.66 -11.20 -2.25
C ARG A 365 19.13 -10.38 -1.07
N ALA A 366 20.30 -10.71 -0.51
CA ALA A 366 20.98 -9.85 0.46
C ALA A 366 21.36 -8.51 -0.19
N TRP A 367 21.18 -7.41 0.53
CA TRP A 367 21.52 -6.08 0.08
C TRP A 367 21.93 -5.17 1.24
N THR A 368 22.59 -4.06 0.91
CA THR A 368 22.81 -2.98 1.88
C THR A 368 21.66 -1.99 1.75
N PRO A 369 20.85 -1.79 2.81
CA PRO A 369 19.71 -0.87 2.76
C PRO A 369 20.10 0.54 2.31
N GLY A 370 19.37 1.06 1.34
CA GLY A 370 19.53 2.38 0.77
C GLY A 370 18.18 2.98 0.36
N PRO A 371 18.17 4.20 -0.21
CA PRO A 371 16.94 4.81 -0.72
C PRO A 371 16.22 3.85 -1.69
N SER A 372 14.93 3.66 -1.45
CA SER A 372 14.10 2.69 -2.19
C SER A 372 12.83 3.37 -2.70
N LEU A 373 12.41 3.02 -3.91
CA LEU A 373 11.13 3.45 -4.45
C LEU A 373 10.03 2.42 -4.17
N SER A 374 8.85 2.91 -3.81
CA SER A 374 7.60 2.15 -3.85
C SER A 374 6.70 2.74 -4.92
N ASN A 375 6.45 1.99 -6.00
CA ASN A 375 5.67 2.44 -7.13
C ASN A 375 4.24 1.91 -7.09
N SER A 376 3.28 2.76 -7.40
CA SER A 376 1.87 2.39 -7.55
C SER A 376 1.27 3.13 -8.74
N PHE A 377 0.82 2.38 -9.76
CA PHE A 377 0.23 2.91 -10.99
C PHE A 377 -1.21 2.41 -11.12
N GLY A 378 -2.17 3.29 -10.79
CA GLY A 378 -3.58 2.93 -10.67
C GLY A 378 -4.41 3.23 -11.90
N PHE A 379 -5.54 2.54 -12.01
CA PHE A 379 -6.58 2.90 -12.97
C PHE A 379 -6.97 4.37 -12.82
N GLY A 380 -7.41 4.99 -13.93
CA GLY A 380 -7.59 6.45 -14.01
C GLY A 380 -6.28 7.20 -14.30
N GLY A 381 -5.17 6.47 -14.47
CA GLY A 381 -3.84 7.06 -14.68
C GLY A 381 -3.25 7.68 -13.42
N HIS A 382 -3.66 7.24 -12.24
CA HIS A 382 -3.11 7.70 -10.96
C HIS A 382 -1.75 7.05 -10.70
N ASN A 383 -0.69 7.84 -10.75
CA ASN A 383 0.67 7.38 -10.46
C ASN A 383 1.15 7.93 -9.13
N GLY A 384 1.63 7.05 -8.26
CA GLY A 384 2.23 7.38 -6.98
C GLY A 384 3.58 6.72 -6.81
N THR A 385 4.55 7.46 -6.28
CA THR A 385 5.87 6.94 -5.90
C THR A 385 6.27 7.50 -4.55
N LEU A 386 6.70 6.64 -3.63
CA LEU A 386 7.38 7.03 -2.39
C LEU A 386 8.87 6.77 -2.51
N VAL A 387 9.68 7.61 -1.90
CA VAL A 387 11.08 7.34 -1.62
C VAL A 387 11.23 7.10 -0.13
N LEU A 388 11.57 5.88 0.23
CA LEU A 388 11.81 5.46 1.61
C LEU A 388 13.31 5.25 1.83
N GLY A 389 13.82 5.63 2.98
CA GLY A 389 15.22 5.44 3.37
C GLY A 389 15.38 4.70 4.68
N PRO A 390 16.54 4.03 4.90
CA PRO A 390 16.86 3.45 6.20
C PRO A 390 17.00 4.55 7.27
N PRO A 391 16.83 4.21 8.57
CA PRO A 391 17.08 5.16 9.65
C PRO A 391 18.54 5.64 9.61
N ARG A 392 18.75 6.94 9.79
CA ARG A 392 20.09 7.58 9.73
C ARG A 392 20.48 8.18 11.06
#